data_447a17e376049587feba665fc8d62418
#
_entry.id   447a17e376049587feba665fc8d62418
#
_cell.length_a   1.000
_cell.length_b   1.000
_cell.length_c   1.000
_cell.angle_alpha   90.00
_cell.angle_beta   90.00
_cell.angle_gamma   90.00
#
_symmetry.space_group_name_H-M   'P 1'
#
loop_
_entity.id
_entity.type
_entity.pdbx_description
1 polymer ?
#
loop_
_entity_poly.entity_id
_entity_poly.type
_entity_poly.pdbx_seq_one_letter_code
_entity_poly.pdbx_strand_id
1 'polypeptide(L)'
;YGKITQWTEKDLDLFYSDLLKQWQFSSWNINQVRLKTDLMNCQGSHSYRDICQVVYLNYISLFPKERISIIGDKNHGYTIYTERLLRMYPEAKFIYILRDYRDNFHSVNRVDFEVPVVSLVVYKWKYFYQKALTAAKKHPDSFYFLRYEDLVSEPEKHFRKIADFLDIPYLPEVFNFYKVKSRAEE
;
A
#
# COMPACT_ATOMS: atom_id res chain seq x y z
N TYR A 1 2.04 -17.96 -7.67
CA TYR A 1 0.58 -17.79 -7.51
C TYR A 1 -0.05 -17.02 -8.69
N GLY A 2 0.56 -15.98 -9.23
CA GLY A 2 -0.02 -15.10 -10.27
C GLY A 2 -0.40 -15.76 -11.61
N LYS A 3 -0.14 -17.04 -11.79
CA LYS A 3 -0.55 -17.83 -12.96
C LYS A 3 -1.69 -18.83 -12.65
N ILE A 4 -2.07 -18.95 -11.37
CA ILE A 4 -3.15 -19.85 -10.95
C ILE A 4 -4.47 -19.17 -11.28
N THR A 5 -5.32 -19.85 -12.01
CA THR A 5 -6.68 -19.42 -12.36
C THR A 5 -7.75 -20.36 -11.81
N GLN A 6 -7.34 -21.57 -11.39
CA GLN A 6 -8.17 -22.56 -10.70
C GLN A 6 -7.46 -22.91 -9.40
N TRP A 7 -8.04 -22.50 -8.29
CA TRP A 7 -7.46 -22.67 -6.97
C TRP A 7 -8.01 -23.93 -6.30
N THR A 8 -7.09 -24.80 -5.94
CA THR A 8 -7.41 -25.98 -5.11
C THR A 8 -7.22 -25.63 -3.65
N GLU A 9 -7.80 -26.45 -2.76
CA GLU A 9 -7.56 -26.35 -1.31
C GLU A 9 -6.06 -26.35 -0.99
N LYS A 10 -5.30 -27.23 -1.66
CA LYS A 10 -3.84 -27.31 -1.50
C LYS A 10 -3.12 -26.02 -1.88
N ASP A 11 -3.52 -25.36 -2.97
CA ASP A 11 -2.93 -24.08 -3.40
C ASP A 11 -3.22 -22.99 -2.38
N LEU A 12 -4.43 -22.95 -1.84
CA LEU A 12 -4.84 -21.97 -0.83
C LEU A 12 -4.15 -22.20 0.52
N ASP A 13 -4.01 -23.47 0.96
CA ASP A 13 -3.25 -23.78 2.16
C ASP A 13 -1.77 -23.41 2.02
N LEU A 14 -1.17 -23.68 0.85
CA LEU A 14 0.20 -23.27 0.56
C LEU A 14 0.34 -21.75 0.57
N PHE A 15 -0.57 -21.05 -0.10
CA PHE A 15 -0.60 -19.58 -0.11
C PHE A 15 -0.72 -19.02 1.31
N TYR A 16 -1.63 -19.54 2.12
CA TYR A 16 -1.80 -19.11 3.51
C TYR A 16 -0.54 -19.38 4.33
N SER A 17 0.07 -20.57 4.20
CA SER A 17 1.33 -20.91 4.87
C SER A 17 2.47 -19.97 4.48
N ASP A 18 2.59 -19.62 3.20
CA ASP A 18 3.62 -18.68 2.74
C ASP A 18 3.36 -17.25 3.20
N LEU A 19 2.10 -16.85 3.31
CA LEU A 19 1.70 -15.55 3.85
C LEU A 19 2.12 -15.42 5.33
N LEU A 20 1.91 -16.47 6.14
CA LEU A 20 2.33 -16.49 7.54
C LEU A 20 3.85 -16.34 7.73
N LYS A 21 4.65 -16.75 6.74
CA LYS A 21 6.11 -16.64 6.76
C LYS A 21 6.62 -15.26 6.31
N GLN A 22 5.73 -14.38 5.83
CA GLN A 22 6.16 -13.06 5.39
C GLN A 22 6.71 -12.25 6.54
N TRP A 23 7.76 -11.48 6.25
CA TRP A 23 8.37 -10.59 7.22
C TRP A 23 7.33 -9.65 7.81
N GLN A 24 7.32 -9.56 9.12
CA GLN A 24 6.35 -8.76 9.90
C GLN A 24 4.87 -9.14 9.74
N PHE A 25 4.52 -10.31 9.19
CA PHE A 25 3.10 -10.71 9.11
C PHE A 25 2.40 -10.69 10.47
N SER A 26 3.11 -11.04 11.56
CA SER A 26 2.58 -10.98 12.93
C SER A 26 2.18 -9.57 13.38
N SER A 27 2.76 -8.53 12.77
CA SER A 27 2.39 -7.13 13.04
C SER A 27 1.24 -6.62 12.15
N TRP A 28 0.82 -7.43 11.16
CA TRP A 28 -0.34 -7.09 10.37
C TRP A 28 -1.59 -7.32 11.22
N ASN A 29 -2.40 -6.31 11.38
CA ASN A 29 -3.62 -6.38 12.16
C ASN A 29 -4.70 -7.17 11.40
N ILE A 30 -4.53 -8.48 11.32
CA ILE A 30 -5.38 -9.42 10.57
C ILE A 30 -5.98 -10.46 11.50
N ASN A 31 -7.27 -10.73 11.34
CA ASN A 31 -7.91 -11.89 11.94
C ASN A 31 -7.51 -13.16 11.16
N GLN A 32 -6.51 -13.88 11.66
CA GLN A 32 -5.93 -15.05 10.98
C GLN A 32 -6.92 -16.20 10.81
N VAL A 33 -7.82 -16.43 11.79
CA VAL A 33 -8.82 -17.49 11.72
C VAL A 33 -9.82 -17.20 10.60
N ARG A 34 -10.35 -15.97 10.57
CA ARG A 34 -11.26 -15.52 9.52
C ARG A 34 -10.57 -15.54 8.16
N LEU A 35 -9.34 -15.04 8.07
CA LEU A 35 -8.57 -15.04 6.82
C LEU A 35 -8.44 -16.45 6.25
N LYS A 36 -8.09 -17.45 7.09
CA LYS A 36 -7.99 -18.84 6.62
C LYS A 36 -9.33 -19.33 6.07
N THR A 37 -10.42 -19.10 6.78
CA THR A 37 -11.77 -19.51 6.35
C THR A 37 -12.14 -18.83 5.02
N ASP A 38 -11.95 -17.52 4.91
CA ASP A 38 -12.29 -16.76 3.71
C ASP A 38 -11.44 -17.20 2.51
N LEU A 39 -10.15 -17.52 2.71
CA LEU A 39 -9.31 -18.08 1.66
C LEU A 39 -9.80 -19.46 1.22
N MET A 40 -10.15 -20.35 2.15
CA MET A 40 -10.65 -21.69 1.80
C MET A 40 -11.96 -21.63 1.01
N ASN A 41 -12.76 -20.57 1.15
CA ASN A 41 -13.96 -20.33 0.36
C ASN A 41 -13.66 -19.89 -1.07
N CYS A 42 -12.40 -19.56 -1.40
CA CYS A 42 -11.97 -19.17 -2.74
C CYS A 42 -11.52 -20.35 -3.61
N GLN A 43 -11.99 -21.58 -3.33
CA GLN A 43 -11.74 -22.70 -4.24
C GLN A 43 -12.46 -22.48 -5.58
N GLY A 44 -11.79 -22.87 -6.68
CA GLY A 44 -12.35 -22.72 -8.03
C GLY A 44 -11.70 -21.59 -8.83
N SER A 45 -12.50 -20.96 -9.67
CA SER A 45 -12.02 -19.95 -10.64
C SER A 45 -11.90 -18.56 -9.99
N HIS A 46 -10.70 -18.19 -9.62
CA HIS A 46 -10.37 -16.88 -9.08
C HIS A 46 -9.04 -16.37 -9.64
N SER A 47 -8.94 -15.06 -9.85
CA SER A 47 -7.67 -14.44 -10.16
C SER A 47 -6.80 -14.30 -8.91
N TYR A 48 -5.48 -14.15 -9.10
CA TYR A 48 -4.59 -13.83 -7.97
C TYR A 48 -4.95 -12.51 -7.28
N ARG A 49 -5.50 -11.56 -8.04
CA ARG A 49 -6.05 -10.30 -7.52
C ARG A 49 -7.15 -10.56 -6.49
N ASP A 50 -8.11 -11.46 -6.79
CA ASP A 50 -9.21 -11.77 -5.89
C ASP A 50 -8.68 -12.36 -4.57
N ILE A 51 -7.71 -13.26 -4.65
CA ILE A 51 -7.06 -13.83 -3.47
C ILE A 51 -6.34 -12.76 -2.63
N CYS A 52 -5.61 -11.83 -3.26
CA CYS A 52 -4.99 -10.71 -2.55
C CYS A 52 -6.04 -9.80 -1.91
N GLN A 53 -7.16 -9.55 -2.56
CA GLN A 53 -8.25 -8.74 -2.03
C GLN A 53 -8.85 -9.36 -0.76
N VAL A 54 -8.99 -10.68 -0.69
CA VAL A 54 -9.41 -11.37 0.53
C VAL A 54 -8.46 -11.08 1.70
N VAL A 55 -7.14 -11.06 1.45
CA VAL A 55 -6.16 -10.71 2.49
C VAL A 55 -6.39 -9.29 2.99
N TYR A 56 -6.50 -8.30 2.10
CA TYR A 56 -6.74 -6.90 2.49
C TYR A 56 -8.05 -6.72 3.26
N LEU A 57 -9.12 -7.39 2.85
CA LEU A 57 -10.42 -7.30 3.53
C LEU A 57 -10.43 -7.98 4.90
N ASN A 58 -9.42 -8.77 5.22
CA ASN A 58 -9.25 -9.38 6.54
C ASN A 58 -8.44 -8.55 7.54
N TYR A 59 -7.89 -7.38 7.11
CA TYR A 59 -7.35 -6.42 8.07
C TYR A 59 -8.45 -5.94 9.02
N ILE A 60 -8.12 -5.84 10.30
CA ILE A 60 -9.01 -5.26 11.30
C ILE A 60 -9.06 -3.74 11.06
N SER A 61 -10.24 -3.20 10.83
CA SER A 61 -10.45 -1.79 10.57
C SER A 61 -11.69 -1.29 11.30
N LEU A 62 -11.77 0.03 11.48
CA LEU A 62 -12.92 0.72 12.08
C LEU A 62 -14.16 0.71 11.16
N PHE A 63 -13.96 0.43 9.88
CA PHE A 63 -15.03 0.50 8.88
C PHE A 63 -15.61 -0.88 8.58
N PRO A 64 -16.94 -0.99 8.44
CA PRO A 64 -17.60 -2.20 7.95
C PRO A 64 -17.06 -2.57 6.56
N LYS A 65 -16.74 -3.83 6.35
CA LYS A 65 -16.12 -4.32 5.11
C LYS A 65 -16.98 -4.08 3.87
N GLU A 66 -18.29 -4.12 4.05
CA GLU A 66 -19.31 -3.90 3.03
C GLU A 66 -19.33 -2.47 2.50
N ARG A 67 -18.74 -1.53 3.23
CA ARG A 67 -18.65 -0.10 2.87
C ARG A 67 -17.30 0.27 2.27
N ILE A 68 -16.36 -0.67 2.18
CA ILE A 68 -15.04 -0.40 1.62
C ILE A 68 -15.14 -0.41 0.10
N SER A 69 -15.00 0.74 -0.53
CA SER A 69 -14.94 0.89 -1.99
C SER A 69 -13.50 1.02 -2.50
N ILE A 70 -12.58 1.48 -1.66
CA ILE A 70 -11.18 1.70 -2.02
C ILE A 70 -10.28 1.09 -0.95
N ILE A 71 -9.23 0.43 -1.39
CA ILE A 71 -8.17 -0.09 -0.53
C ILE A 71 -6.91 0.70 -0.83
N GLY A 72 -6.35 1.31 0.21
CA GLY A 72 -5.05 1.98 0.15
C GLY A 72 -3.99 1.17 0.88
N ASP A 73 -2.80 1.10 0.30
CA ASP A 73 -1.64 0.49 0.94
C ASP A 73 -0.40 1.37 0.73
N LYS A 74 0.53 1.32 1.67
CA LYS A 74 1.74 2.14 1.64
C LYS A 74 2.99 1.28 1.76
N ASN A 75 3.77 1.22 0.69
CA ASN A 75 5.07 0.56 0.69
C ASN A 75 5.99 1.22 -0.34
N HIS A 76 7.20 1.61 0.07
CA HIS A 76 8.18 2.20 -0.85
C HIS A 76 8.65 1.23 -1.95
N GLY A 77 8.62 -0.08 -1.68
CA GLY A 77 8.97 -1.12 -2.65
C GLY A 77 8.02 -1.21 -3.85
N TYR A 78 6.81 -0.70 -3.76
CA TYR A 78 5.85 -0.71 -4.88
C TYR A 78 6.37 0.04 -6.10
N THR A 79 7.22 1.02 -5.91
CA THR A 79 7.85 1.77 -7.00
C THR A 79 8.63 0.86 -7.96
N ILE A 80 9.24 -0.22 -7.46
CA ILE A 80 9.98 -1.19 -8.30
C ILE A 80 9.01 -2.12 -9.04
N TYR A 81 7.85 -2.38 -8.46
CA TYR A 81 6.89 -3.36 -8.97
C TYR A 81 5.68 -2.72 -9.68
N THR A 82 5.73 -1.43 -9.98
CA THR A 82 4.60 -0.66 -10.55
C THR A 82 3.98 -1.32 -11.78
N GLU A 83 4.79 -1.74 -12.75
CA GLU A 83 4.30 -2.41 -13.96
C GLU A 83 3.58 -3.73 -13.65
N ARG A 84 4.02 -4.44 -12.63
CA ARG A 84 3.37 -5.68 -12.18
C ARG A 84 2.07 -5.38 -11.46
N LEU A 85 2.04 -4.33 -10.65
CA LEU A 85 0.84 -3.89 -9.94
C LEU A 85 -0.22 -3.38 -10.93
N LEU A 86 0.17 -2.58 -11.94
CA LEU A 86 -0.76 -2.11 -12.97
C LEU A 86 -1.30 -3.23 -13.86
N ARG A 87 -0.56 -4.32 -14.08
CA ARG A 87 -1.11 -5.50 -14.74
C ARG A 87 -2.16 -6.22 -13.90
N MET A 88 -2.03 -6.18 -12.57
CA MET A 88 -2.96 -6.83 -11.64
C MET A 88 -4.14 -5.92 -11.30
N TYR A 89 -3.89 -4.63 -11.22
CA TYR A 89 -4.85 -3.57 -10.91
C TYR A 89 -4.68 -2.42 -11.91
N PRO A 90 -5.26 -2.54 -13.13
CA PRO A 90 -5.11 -1.49 -14.16
C PRO A 90 -5.63 -0.11 -13.72
N GLU A 91 -6.57 -0.10 -12.80
CA GLU A 91 -7.17 1.10 -12.22
C GLU A 91 -6.37 1.71 -11.05
N ALA A 92 -5.25 1.08 -10.63
CA ALA A 92 -4.49 1.55 -9.48
C ALA A 92 -3.94 2.96 -9.68
N LYS A 93 -4.07 3.78 -8.66
CA LYS A 93 -3.50 5.13 -8.56
C LYS A 93 -2.33 5.13 -7.59
N PHE A 94 -1.25 5.80 -7.95
CA PHE A 94 -0.04 5.89 -7.15
C PHE A 94 0.21 7.33 -6.72
N ILE A 95 0.21 7.57 -5.42
CA ILE A 95 0.62 8.84 -4.84
C ILE A 95 2.07 8.70 -4.39
N TYR A 96 2.97 9.39 -5.08
CA TYR A 96 4.39 9.37 -4.76
C TYR A 96 4.76 10.61 -3.95
N ILE A 97 5.03 10.43 -2.66
CA ILE A 97 5.45 11.52 -1.77
C ILE A 97 6.97 11.61 -1.78
N LEU A 98 7.49 12.70 -2.31
CA LEU A 98 8.92 13.02 -2.34
C LEU A 98 9.27 13.92 -1.16
N ARG A 99 10.24 13.52 -0.38
CA ARG A 99 10.82 14.32 0.71
C ARG A 99 12.26 14.68 0.39
N ASP A 100 12.75 15.82 0.88
CA ASP A 100 14.17 16.19 0.77
C ASP A 100 15.04 15.04 1.30
N TYR A 101 16.08 14.68 0.54
CA TYR A 101 16.92 13.53 0.88
C TYR A 101 17.67 13.70 2.21
N ARG A 102 17.96 14.95 2.63
CA ARG A 102 18.61 15.26 3.90
C ARG A 102 17.69 14.95 5.08
N ASP A 103 16.44 15.36 4.98
CA ASP A 103 15.41 15.06 5.97
C ASP A 103 15.05 13.59 5.99
N ASN A 104 15.07 12.95 4.82
CA ASN A 104 14.89 11.50 4.73
C ASN A 104 16.01 10.76 5.46
N PHE A 105 17.28 11.20 5.28
CA PHE A 105 18.42 10.64 6.01
C PHE A 105 18.28 10.80 7.52
N HIS A 106 17.90 11.99 8.00
CA HIS A 106 17.65 12.21 9.44
C HIS A 106 16.54 11.30 9.99
N SER A 107 15.52 11.00 9.19
CA SER A 107 14.46 10.07 9.57
C SER A 107 14.97 8.62 9.65
N VAL A 108 15.80 8.20 8.69
CA VAL A 108 16.40 6.86 8.63
C VAL A 108 17.31 6.59 9.84
N ASN A 109 18.04 7.59 10.32
CA ASN A 109 18.88 7.46 11.51
C ASN A 109 18.13 7.15 12.82
N ARG A 110 16.80 7.19 12.80
CA ARG A 110 15.96 6.96 13.99
C ARG A 110 15.27 5.61 13.98
N VAL A 111 15.55 4.78 12.99
CA VAL A 111 14.92 3.45 12.83
C VAL A 111 15.99 2.36 12.75
N ASP A 112 15.72 1.23 13.38
CA ASP A 112 16.69 0.13 13.51
C ASP A 112 16.72 -0.80 12.28
N PHE A 113 15.75 -0.68 11.38
CA PHE A 113 15.62 -1.55 10.21
C PHE A 113 16.28 -1.00 8.95
N GLU A 114 16.90 0.18 9.01
CA GLU A 114 17.64 0.79 7.88
C GLU A 114 19.09 1.07 8.28
N VAL A 115 19.99 0.97 7.29
CA VAL A 115 21.41 1.25 7.50
C VAL A 115 21.65 2.75 7.29
N PRO A 116 22.08 3.51 8.33
CA PRO A 116 22.22 4.97 8.27
C PRO A 116 23.52 5.42 7.59
N VAL A 117 23.77 4.91 6.39
CA VAL A 117 24.89 5.32 5.53
C VAL A 117 24.39 6.31 4.49
N VAL A 118 24.88 7.55 4.54
CA VAL A 118 24.42 8.66 3.68
C VAL A 118 24.37 8.28 2.21
N SER A 119 25.47 7.72 1.68
CA SER A 119 25.53 7.34 0.26
C SER A 119 24.48 6.29 -0.13
N LEU A 120 24.21 5.34 0.75
CA LEU A 120 23.19 4.30 0.53
C LEU A 120 21.79 4.89 0.55
N VAL A 121 21.49 5.77 1.52
CA VAL A 121 20.18 6.42 1.64
C VAL A 121 19.91 7.31 0.43
N VAL A 122 20.88 8.12 0.01
CA VAL A 122 20.78 8.99 -1.17
C VAL A 122 20.64 8.16 -2.46
N TYR A 123 21.39 7.06 -2.58
CA TYR A 123 21.27 6.15 -3.71
C TYR A 123 19.87 5.53 -3.79
N LYS A 124 19.36 4.97 -2.70
CA LYS A 124 17.98 4.41 -2.62
C LYS A 124 16.95 5.48 -2.98
N TRP A 125 17.05 6.67 -2.38
CA TRP A 125 16.15 7.79 -2.66
C TRP A 125 16.10 8.13 -4.15
N LYS A 126 17.28 8.32 -4.78
CA LYS A 126 17.40 8.61 -6.22
C LYS A 126 16.86 7.46 -7.07
N TYR A 127 17.20 6.23 -6.73
CA TYR A 127 16.77 5.05 -7.46
C TYR A 127 15.24 4.91 -7.49
N PHE A 128 14.58 5.00 -6.33
CA PHE A 128 13.12 4.92 -6.26
C PHE A 128 12.45 6.07 -7.01
N TYR A 129 12.97 7.28 -6.87
CA TYR A 129 12.45 8.44 -7.59
C TYR A 129 12.55 8.28 -9.10
N GLN A 130 13.69 7.83 -9.61
CA GLN A 130 13.85 7.57 -11.05
C GLN A 130 12.93 6.46 -11.55
N LYS A 131 12.70 5.41 -10.75
CA LYS A 131 11.75 4.35 -11.09
C LYS A 131 10.32 4.87 -11.16
N ALA A 132 9.91 5.71 -10.18
CA ALA A 132 8.60 6.34 -10.19
C ALA A 132 8.40 7.23 -11.41
N LEU A 133 9.38 8.08 -11.75
CA LEU A 133 9.32 8.92 -12.94
C LEU A 133 9.24 8.13 -14.24
N THR A 134 9.97 7.01 -14.32
CA THR A 134 9.94 6.14 -15.52
C THR A 134 8.57 5.49 -15.68
N ALA A 135 7.98 5.02 -14.58
CA ALA A 135 6.64 4.45 -14.60
C ALA A 135 5.56 5.49 -14.93
N ALA A 136 5.66 6.68 -14.33
CA ALA A 136 4.74 7.78 -14.59
C ALA A 136 4.75 8.28 -16.05
N LYS A 137 5.90 8.25 -16.71
CA LYS A 137 5.97 8.57 -18.15
C LYS A 137 5.18 7.60 -19.02
N LYS A 138 5.07 6.36 -18.61
CA LYS A 138 4.30 5.32 -19.33
C LYS A 138 2.81 5.33 -18.94
N HIS A 139 2.51 5.70 -17.71
CA HIS A 139 1.18 5.66 -17.11
C HIS A 139 0.86 7.00 -16.42
N PRO A 140 0.79 8.13 -17.18
CA PRO A 140 0.67 9.47 -16.60
C PRO A 140 -0.58 9.65 -15.72
N ASP A 141 -1.69 9.04 -16.11
CA ASP A 141 -2.96 9.15 -15.39
C ASP A 141 -3.01 8.33 -14.08
N SER A 142 -2.02 7.44 -13.89
CA SER A 142 -1.93 6.60 -12.70
C SER A 142 -1.02 7.19 -11.61
N PHE A 143 -0.37 8.33 -11.85
CA PHE A 143 0.61 8.88 -10.91
C PHE A 143 0.30 10.30 -10.49
N TYR A 144 0.37 10.56 -9.18
CA TYR A 144 0.38 11.89 -8.58
C TYR A 144 1.65 12.07 -7.75
N PHE A 145 2.46 13.08 -8.12
CA PHE A 145 3.67 13.44 -7.37
C PHE A 145 3.39 14.59 -6.42
N LEU A 146 3.85 14.45 -5.20
CA LEU A 146 3.66 15.41 -4.13
C LEU A 146 4.96 15.59 -3.37
N ARG A 147 5.35 16.83 -3.11
CA ARG A 147 6.43 17.10 -2.16
C ARG A 147 5.87 17.08 -0.74
N TYR A 148 6.58 16.42 0.14
CA TYR A 148 6.22 16.38 1.57
C TYR A 148 6.14 17.78 2.19
N GLU A 149 7.10 18.64 1.84
CA GLU A 149 7.18 20.01 2.32
C GLU A 149 5.94 20.83 1.90
N ASP A 150 5.48 20.66 0.67
CA ASP A 150 4.29 21.34 0.15
C ASP A 150 3.02 20.82 0.85
N LEU A 151 2.95 19.50 1.08
CA LEU A 151 1.83 18.89 1.82
C LEU A 151 1.73 19.44 3.25
N VAL A 152 2.86 19.64 3.93
CA VAL A 152 2.88 20.14 5.31
C VAL A 152 2.55 21.63 5.36
N SER A 153 2.99 22.41 4.36
CA SER A 153 2.74 23.86 4.32
C SER A 153 1.31 24.22 3.92
N GLU A 154 0.70 23.47 2.98
CA GLU A 154 -0.64 23.72 2.46
C GLU A 154 -1.50 22.42 2.44
N PRO A 155 -1.73 21.79 3.59
CA PRO A 155 -2.29 20.44 3.64
C PRO A 155 -3.67 20.36 2.99
N GLU A 156 -4.58 21.28 3.27
CA GLU A 156 -5.93 21.25 2.71
C GLU A 156 -5.93 21.30 1.18
N LYS A 157 -5.12 22.19 0.60
CA LYS A 157 -4.99 22.34 -0.85
C LYS A 157 -4.52 21.04 -1.50
N HIS A 158 -3.55 20.37 -0.89
CA HIS A 158 -2.99 19.13 -1.43
C HIS A 158 -3.91 17.94 -1.23
N PHE A 159 -4.63 17.85 -0.11
CA PHE A 159 -5.63 16.80 0.08
C PHE A 159 -6.81 16.94 -0.89
N ARG A 160 -7.25 18.16 -1.24
CA ARG A 160 -8.24 18.36 -2.29
C ARG A 160 -7.76 17.80 -3.64
N LYS A 161 -6.52 18.14 -4.04
CA LYS A 161 -5.93 17.61 -5.28
C LYS A 161 -5.75 16.09 -5.28
N ILE A 162 -5.43 15.50 -4.12
CA ILE A 162 -5.37 14.05 -3.97
C ILE A 162 -6.77 13.44 -4.13
N ALA A 163 -7.78 14.03 -3.54
CA ALA A 163 -9.16 13.56 -3.67
C ALA A 163 -9.63 13.63 -5.13
N ASP A 164 -9.35 14.74 -5.82
CA ASP A 164 -9.63 14.90 -7.26
C ASP A 164 -8.89 13.85 -8.09
N PHE A 165 -7.61 13.62 -7.80
CA PHE A 165 -6.82 12.60 -8.50
C PHE A 165 -7.35 11.19 -8.27
N LEU A 166 -7.83 10.88 -7.07
CA LEU A 166 -8.40 9.57 -6.73
C LEU A 166 -9.85 9.40 -7.18
N ASP A 167 -10.48 10.47 -7.68
CA ASP A 167 -11.91 10.52 -8.01
C ASP A 167 -12.81 10.16 -6.83
N ILE A 168 -12.50 10.76 -5.67
CA ILE A 168 -13.26 10.59 -4.42
C ILE A 168 -13.67 11.94 -3.83
N PRO A 169 -14.77 12.00 -3.07
CA PRO A 169 -15.16 13.23 -2.39
C PRO A 169 -14.09 13.68 -1.40
N TYR A 170 -13.78 14.96 -1.41
CA TYR A 170 -12.97 15.56 -0.35
C TYR A 170 -13.79 15.71 0.92
N LEU A 171 -13.28 15.17 2.02
CA LEU A 171 -13.90 15.26 3.34
C LEU A 171 -12.96 16.03 4.28
N PRO A 172 -13.38 17.20 4.83
CA PRO A 172 -12.55 17.97 5.78
C PRO A 172 -12.15 17.17 7.03
N GLU A 173 -12.92 16.15 7.38
CA GLU A 173 -12.69 15.25 8.52
C GLU A 173 -11.36 14.50 8.44
N VAL A 174 -10.73 14.41 7.25
CA VAL A 174 -9.40 13.79 7.08
C VAL A 174 -8.34 14.45 7.98
N PHE A 175 -8.50 15.72 8.36
CA PHE A 175 -7.61 16.39 9.31
C PHE A 175 -7.88 16.04 10.77
N ASN A 176 -8.94 15.33 11.05
CA ASN A 176 -9.28 14.87 12.40
C ASN A 176 -8.81 13.44 12.70
N PHE A 177 -8.00 12.85 11.82
CA PHE A 177 -7.51 11.46 11.95
C PHE A 177 -6.86 11.18 13.32
N TYR A 178 -6.16 12.16 13.89
CA TYR A 178 -5.52 12.05 15.22
C TYR A 178 -6.52 11.96 16.38
N LYS A 179 -7.81 12.24 16.15
CA LYS A 179 -8.89 12.09 17.14
C LYS A 179 -9.48 10.69 17.12
N VAL A 180 -9.22 9.93 16.06
CA VAL A 180 -9.73 8.57 15.89
C VAL A 180 -8.56 7.61 16.13
N LYS A 181 -8.44 7.11 17.37
CA LYS A 181 -7.48 6.03 17.64
C LYS A 181 -7.90 4.80 16.87
N SER A 182 -6.96 4.21 16.13
CA SER A 182 -7.19 2.89 15.57
C SER A 182 -7.24 1.88 16.72
N ARG A 183 -8.15 0.90 16.66
CA ARG A 183 -8.18 -0.20 17.65
C ARG A 183 -6.88 -1.01 17.72
N ALA A 184 -5.96 -0.77 16.81
CA ALA A 184 -4.64 -1.37 16.79
C ALA A 184 -3.64 -0.72 17.78
N GLU A 185 -4.00 0.44 18.35
CA GLU A 185 -3.18 1.20 19.30
C GLU A 185 -3.66 1.08 20.74
N GLU A 186 -4.72 0.32 20.99
CA GLU A 186 -5.20 -0.10 22.32
C GLU A 186 -4.67 -1.48 22.69
#